data_60a0a6f3d52add5396c2f3c110df8522
#
_entry.id   60a0a6f3d52add5396c2f3c110df8522
#
_cell.length_a   1.000
_cell.length_b   1.000
_cell.length_c   1.000
_cell.angle_alpha   90.00
_cell.angle_beta   90.00
_cell.angle_gamma   90.00
#
_symmetry.space_group_name_H-M   'P 1'
#
loop_
_entity.id
_entity.type
_entity.pdbx_description
1 polymer ?
#
loop_
_entity_poly.entity_id
_entity_poly.type
_entity_poly.pdbx_seq_one_letter_code
_entity_poly.pdbx_strand_id
1 'polypeptide(L)'
;MDTKATGRYEVRLLDDLQKVFCREELSATPRKSNVFKVLQGQRLNFQIAVKAPSHTFVKFDVDSLFRDCVTLRQVGMVFCDHPCDPLDQFRISAEPGFYPDPLLPIFPGGLLSMPCNREWLSIWVSVDIPRECPSGKHPLRIAISTAKRETNLKWLPEIPPECIDVILDIIPAELPKQTLWSCSWFHTDCLQKWYHCGFEDERFWGILRDYLKDMAGHGINVLFTPLWSIPLDTAIGWERPTCQLIGITEAEGRYAFDFSLLDRWIETARECGIERFEMVHAFTQWGAAATPKIIVNGERRFGWDVPSDSEEYRIFLDQLLPALTDYLRSKELQGKCIFHNSDEPNGEAVAAYKKCLALLEKHLNPEEFPIFDALSDARYVKEGISRRPIPQTDYFDAFKELDLDARWCYYCCNWAKDVPNRFFGMPSSRNRVLGVLLYACGAEGFLHWGHNFWFSQFSLDQELNPWQSTTAGYGFFGGDSFHVYPGNDGRPVDSIHYEVFSEAMQDYRACQLLEALAGRDAVMEILQEGLERPLKMTDYPHEAEWLSQVTGRILDSIDKRL
;
A
#
# COMPACT_ATOMS: atom_id res chain seq x y z
N MET A 1 -33.24 32.72 -13.23
CA MET A 1 -33.77 33.23 -11.95
C MET A 1 -32.63 33.23 -10.95
N ASP A 2 -32.19 34.44 -10.59
CA ASP A 2 -31.09 34.63 -9.65
C ASP A 2 -31.42 34.02 -8.28
N THR A 3 -30.82 32.90 -7.96
CA THR A 3 -30.68 32.53 -6.57
C THR A 3 -29.66 33.48 -5.97
N LYS A 4 -30.16 34.48 -5.22
CA LYS A 4 -29.35 35.31 -4.34
C LYS A 4 -28.39 34.39 -3.59
N ALA A 5 -27.11 34.53 -3.86
CA ALA A 5 -26.03 33.94 -3.10
C ALA A 5 -26.14 34.46 -1.65
N THR A 6 -26.94 33.80 -0.84
CA THR A 6 -26.81 33.87 0.60
C THR A 6 -25.42 33.28 0.86
N GLY A 7 -24.54 34.02 1.55
CA GLY A 7 -23.14 33.65 1.79
C GLY A 7 -22.95 32.41 2.69
N ARG A 8 -23.69 31.36 2.42
CA ARG A 8 -23.63 30.07 3.12
C ARG A 8 -22.64 29.16 2.43
N TYR A 9 -21.85 28.47 3.22
CA TYR A 9 -21.06 27.33 2.76
C TYR A 9 -21.95 26.08 2.66
N GLU A 10 -21.58 25.16 1.79
CA GLU A 10 -22.21 23.86 1.64
C GLU A 10 -21.32 22.80 2.32
N VAL A 11 -21.95 21.87 3.04
CA VAL A 11 -21.26 20.74 3.68
C VAL A 11 -21.95 19.45 3.27
N ARG A 12 -21.18 18.42 2.92
CA ARG A 12 -21.69 17.10 2.55
C ARG A 12 -20.90 16.02 3.24
N LEU A 13 -21.61 15.05 3.83
CA LEU A 13 -21.04 13.79 4.29
C LEU A 13 -20.93 12.84 3.10
N LEU A 14 -19.73 12.34 2.84
CA LEU A 14 -19.42 11.41 1.76
C LEU A 14 -18.78 10.15 2.32
N ASP A 15 -18.83 9.06 1.55
CA ASP A 15 -18.06 7.86 1.86
C ASP A 15 -16.57 8.01 1.46
N ASP A 16 -15.78 7.03 1.84
CA ASP A 16 -14.36 6.90 1.58
C ASP A 16 -14.03 6.60 0.10
N LEU A 17 -14.97 6.02 -0.64
CA LEU A 17 -14.75 5.59 -2.03
C LEU A 17 -14.86 6.71 -3.05
N GLN A 18 -15.38 7.86 -2.66
CA GLN A 18 -15.57 8.99 -3.58
C GLN A 18 -14.29 9.80 -3.76
N LYS A 19 -13.96 10.12 -5.01
CA LYS A 19 -12.90 11.08 -5.34
C LYS A 19 -13.51 12.46 -5.54
N VAL A 20 -13.15 13.40 -4.67
CA VAL A 20 -13.66 14.77 -4.70
C VAL A 20 -12.71 15.65 -5.51
N PHE A 21 -13.07 15.93 -6.75
CA PHE A 21 -12.37 16.89 -7.59
C PHE A 21 -12.81 18.32 -7.23
N CYS A 22 -11.86 19.23 -6.99
CA CYS A 22 -12.13 20.55 -6.43
C CYS A 22 -13.04 21.44 -7.32
N ARG A 23 -12.99 21.26 -8.64
CA ARG A 23 -13.73 22.08 -9.63
C ARG A 23 -14.97 21.43 -10.20
N GLU A 24 -15.15 20.15 -9.97
CA GLU A 24 -16.28 19.43 -10.51
C GLU A 24 -17.53 19.60 -9.62
N GLU A 25 -18.70 19.55 -10.23
CA GLU A 25 -19.93 19.38 -9.47
C GLU A 25 -19.87 18.00 -8.79
N LEU A 26 -20.10 17.97 -7.48
CA LEU A 26 -20.24 16.70 -6.79
C LEU A 26 -21.49 16.00 -7.31
N SER A 27 -21.31 15.11 -8.28
CA SER A 27 -22.34 14.18 -8.75
C SER A 27 -22.75 13.17 -7.68
N ALA A 28 -22.01 13.13 -6.58
CA ALA A 28 -22.17 12.23 -5.48
C ALA A 28 -23.51 12.40 -4.81
N THR A 29 -24.30 11.34 -4.83
CA THR A 29 -25.47 11.22 -3.96
C THR A 29 -24.96 11.29 -2.51
N PRO A 30 -25.48 12.23 -1.70
CA PRO A 30 -25.13 12.26 -0.29
C PRO A 30 -25.38 10.87 0.32
N ARG A 31 -24.54 10.44 1.24
CA ARG A 31 -24.71 9.15 1.91
C ARG A 31 -26.14 9.07 2.50
N LYS A 32 -26.84 7.97 2.21
CA LYS A 32 -28.23 7.76 2.65
C LYS A 32 -28.33 7.54 4.17
N SER A 33 -27.22 7.18 4.82
CA SER A 33 -27.16 6.91 6.27
C SER A 33 -25.94 7.58 6.89
N ASN A 34 -26.12 8.15 8.07
CA ASN A 34 -25.04 8.66 8.92
C ASN A 34 -24.60 7.64 9.99
N VAL A 35 -25.06 6.40 9.91
CA VAL A 35 -24.63 5.30 10.79
C VAL A 35 -23.53 4.51 10.10
N PHE A 36 -22.43 4.32 10.82
CA PHE A 36 -21.29 3.52 10.40
C PHE A 36 -21.15 2.33 11.35
N LYS A 37 -21.39 1.15 10.83
CA LYS A 37 -21.17 -0.10 11.57
C LYS A 37 -19.70 -0.47 11.46
N VAL A 38 -19.05 -0.85 12.57
CA VAL A 38 -17.61 -1.04 12.63
C VAL A 38 -17.24 -2.03 13.75
N LEU A 39 -16.15 -2.76 13.58
CA LEU A 39 -15.57 -3.67 14.58
C LEU A 39 -14.63 -2.92 15.53
N GLN A 40 -14.44 -3.44 16.73
CA GLN A 40 -13.36 -3.02 17.63
C GLN A 40 -12.00 -3.26 16.96
N GLY A 41 -11.06 -2.33 17.09
CA GLY A 41 -9.75 -2.39 16.44
C GLY A 41 -9.76 -2.11 14.93
N GLN A 42 -10.87 -1.67 14.36
CA GLN A 42 -11.00 -1.26 12.97
C GLN A 42 -10.76 0.25 12.84
N ARG A 43 -10.15 0.68 11.72
CA ARG A 43 -10.14 2.08 11.28
C ARG A 43 -11.34 2.32 10.37
N LEU A 44 -12.14 3.32 10.71
CA LEU A 44 -13.24 3.81 9.88
C LEU A 44 -12.83 5.07 9.16
N ASN A 45 -13.06 5.13 7.86
CA ASN A 45 -12.85 6.34 7.07
C ASN A 45 -14.15 6.86 6.46
N PHE A 46 -14.25 8.18 6.32
CA PHE A 46 -15.27 8.89 5.56
C PHE A 46 -14.77 10.29 5.19
N GLN A 47 -15.51 11.00 4.37
CA GLN A 47 -15.11 12.34 3.95
C GLN A 47 -16.17 13.39 4.31
N ILE A 48 -15.71 14.62 4.54
CA ILE A 48 -16.55 15.81 4.65
C ILE A 48 -16.11 16.77 3.54
N ALA A 49 -16.98 16.97 2.56
CA ALA A 49 -16.75 17.97 1.52
C ALA A 49 -17.36 19.32 1.94
N VAL A 50 -16.56 20.37 1.82
CA VAL A 50 -16.96 21.75 2.16
C VAL A 50 -16.72 22.64 0.96
N LYS A 51 -17.74 23.45 0.61
CA LYS A 51 -17.65 24.47 -0.43
C LYS A 51 -18.04 25.82 0.18
N ALA A 52 -17.12 26.77 0.15
CA ALA A 52 -17.31 28.08 0.76
C ALA A 52 -16.96 29.23 -0.20
N PRO A 53 -17.40 30.46 0.07
CA PRO A 53 -16.94 31.65 -0.66
C PRO A 53 -15.42 31.80 -0.58
N SER A 54 -14.83 32.47 -1.59
CA SER A 54 -13.40 32.77 -1.61
C SER A 54 -12.90 33.42 -0.31
N HIS A 55 -11.64 33.16 0.05
CA HIS A 55 -11.00 33.69 1.26
C HIS A 55 -11.64 33.26 2.58
N THR A 56 -12.36 32.16 2.59
CA THR A 56 -12.95 31.59 3.80
C THR A 56 -11.95 30.60 4.44
N PHE A 57 -11.85 30.65 5.76
CA PHE A 57 -11.10 29.69 6.57
C PHE A 57 -12.08 28.78 7.29
N VAL A 58 -11.75 27.52 7.35
CA VAL A 58 -12.61 26.51 7.96
C VAL A 58 -11.87 25.90 9.15
N LYS A 59 -12.58 25.77 10.26
CA LYS A 59 -12.14 25.09 11.47
C LYS A 59 -13.06 23.93 11.78
N PHE A 60 -12.51 22.82 12.21
CA PHE A 60 -13.23 21.61 12.60
C PHE A 60 -13.05 21.37 14.10
N ASP A 61 -14.14 21.18 14.82
CA ASP A 61 -14.15 20.78 16.23
C ASP A 61 -14.88 19.44 16.36
N VAL A 62 -14.25 18.47 17.03
CA VAL A 62 -14.77 17.12 17.22
C VAL A 62 -15.35 16.98 18.63
N ASP A 63 -16.59 16.49 18.73
CA ASP A 63 -17.28 16.16 19.97
C ASP A 63 -17.72 14.68 19.95
N SER A 64 -17.04 13.86 20.70
CA SER A 64 -17.30 12.42 20.81
C SER A 64 -16.53 11.83 21.99
N LEU A 65 -17.00 10.67 22.48
CA LEU A 65 -16.23 9.79 23.36
C LEU A 65 -14.88 9.37 22.72
N PHE A 66 -14.86 9.25 21.40
CA PHE A 66 -13.69 8.83 20.59
C PHE A 66 -12.90 10.01 20.00
N ARG A 67 -13.03 11.22 20.57
CA ARG A 67 -12.39 12.43 20.04
C ARG A 67 -10.89 12.24 19.77
N ASP A 68 -10.18 11.62 20.70
CA ASP A 68 -8.71 11.43 20.61
C ASP A 68 -8.31 10.34 19.60
N CYS A 69 -9.29 9.59 19.09
CA CYS A 69 -9.11 8.58 18.05
C CYS A 69 -9.46 9.12 16.65
N VAL A 70 -9.87 10.39 16.54
CA VAL A 70 -10.24 11.02 15.26
C VAL A 70 -9.08 11.79 14.70
N THR A 71 -8.69 11.45 13.47
CA THR A 71 -7.70 12.20 12.69
C THR A 71 -8.38 12.88 11.50
N LEU A 72 -8.13 14.17 11.35
CA LEU A 72 -8.64 14.98 10.23
C LEU A 72 -7.47 15.37 9.34
N ARG A 73 -7.58 15.09 8.03
CA ARG A 73 -6.56 15.43 7.04
C ARG A 73 -7.22 16.09 5.84
N GLN A 74 -6.60 17.12 5.30
CA GLN A 74 -7.06 17.74 4.05
C GLN A 74 -6.68 16.84 2.88
N VAL A 75 -7.63 16.55 2.00
CA VAL A 75 -7.33 15.92 0.71
C VAL A 75 -6.65 16.95 -0.18
N GLY A 76 -5.39 16.69 -0.51
CA GLY A 76 -4.60 17.49 -1.44
C GLY A 76 -4.83 17.06 -2.88
N MET A 77 -4.45 17.94 -3.81
CA MET A 77 -4.50 17.68 -5.25
C MET A 77 -3.09 17.62 -5.80
N VAL A 78 -2.76 16.55 -6.53
CA VAL A 78 -1.48 16.38 -7.21
C VAL A 78 -1.68 16.30 -8.71
N PHE A 79 -0.73 16.84 -9.46
CA PHE A 79 -0.73 16.68 -10.91
C PHE A 79 -0.33 15.26 -11.30
N CYS A 80 -1.08 14.68 -12.22
CA CYS A 80 -0.78 13.40 -12.84
C CYS A 80 -0.95 13.52 -14.35
N ASP A 81 0.09 13.18 -15.08
CA ASP A 81 0.15 13.18 -16.52
C ASP A 81 -0.31 11.86 -17.16
N HIS A 82 -0.32 10.77 -16.38
CA HIS A 82 -0.69 9.44 -16.81
C HIS A 82 -1.53 8.72 -15.74
N PRO A 83 -2.82 9.09 -15.57
CA PRO A 83 -3.63 8.65 -14.42
C PRO A 83 -4.13 7.21 -14.49
N CYS A 84 -4.29 6.63 -15.68
CA CYS A 84 -4.60 5.21 -15.91
C CYS A 84 -4.59 4.88 -17.41
N ASP A 85 -4.77 3.59 -17.76
CA ASP A 85 -4.90 3.14 -19.15
C ASP A 85 -6.17 3.77 -19.79
N PRO A 86 -6.04 4.47 -20.92
CA PRO A 86 -7.18 5.07 -21.63
C PRO A 86 -8.15 4.02 -22.20
N LEU A 87 -7.78 2.75 -22.25
CA LEU A 87 -8.63 1.66 -22.69
C LEU A 87 -9.36 0.93 -21.55
N ASP A 88 -9.10 1.29 -20.28
CA ASP A 88 -9.89 0.78 -19.14
C ASP A 88 -11.32 1.31 -19.20
N GLN A 89 -12.31 0.40 -19.18
CA GLN A 89 -13.72 0.75 -19.37
C GLN A 89 -14.37 1.35 -18.12
N PHE A 90 -13.81 1.09 -16.94
CA PHE A 90 -14.35 1.48 -15.64
C PHE A 90 -13.56 2.63 -14.99
N ARG A 91 -12.77 3.36 -15.77
CA ARG A 91 -12.03 4.52 -15.30
C ARG A 91 -12.93 5.73 -15.05
N ILE A 92 -12.49 6.59 -14.14
CA ILE A 92 -13.05 7.95 -13.97
C ILE A 92 -12.53 8.85 -15.09
N SER A 93 -11.21 8.87 -15.28
CA SER A 93 -10.55 9.70 -16.30
C SER A 93 -9.18 9.13 -16.65
N ALA A 94 -8.77 9.23 -17.91
CA ALA A 94 -7.39 8.99 -18.37
C ALA A 94 -6.67 10.29 -18.76
N GLU A 95 -7.32 11.45 -18.58
CA GLU A 95 -6.78 12.75 -19.00
C GLU A 95 -5.77 13.28 -17.96
N PRO A 96 -4.64 13.85 -18.40
CA PRO A 96 -3.73 14.56 -17.52
C PRO A 96 -4.45 15.67 -16.75
N GLY A 97 -4.17 15.77 -15.44
CA GLY A 97 -4.86 16.73 -14.60
C GLY A 97 -4.47 16.66 -13.12
N PHE A 98 -5.24 17.36 -12.29
CA PHE A 98 -5.09 17.30 -10.84
C PHE A 98 -6.04 16.27 -10.26
N TYR A 99 -5.48 15.32 -9.51
CA TYR A 99 -6.19 14.23 -8.87
C TYR A 99 -6.13 14.35 -7.34
N PRO A 100 -7.26 14.06 -6.63
CA PRO A 100 -7.25 14.02 -5.18
C PRO A 100 -6.50 12.76 -4.70
N ASP A 101 -5.47 12.95 -3.86
CA ASP A 101 -4.72 11.81 -3.36
C ASP A 101 -3.98 12.05 -2.03
N PRO A 102 -3.00 12.99 -1.86
CA PRO A 102 -2.28 13.11 -0.61
C PRO A 102 -3.18 13.61 0.54
N LEU A 103 -3.03 13.01 1.70
CA LEU A 103 -3.77 13.35 2.91
C LEU A 103 -2.93 14.27 3.81
N LEU A 104 -3.06 15.57 3.57
CA LEU A 104 -2.25 16.59 4.21
C LEU A 104 -2.67 16.80 5.66
N PRO A 105 -1.73 16.84 6.62
CA PRO A 105 -2.07 17.09 8.02
C PRO A 105 -2.70 18.49 8.18
N ILE A 106 -3.74 18.57 9.01
CA ILE A 106 -4.34 19.84 9.39
C ILE A 106 -3.50 20.45 10.52
N PHE A 107 -3.04 21.68 10.33
CA PHE A 107 -2.22 22.37 11.31
C PHE A 107 -2.92 22.55 12.67
N PRO A 108 -2.14 22.64 13.77
CA PRO A 108 -2.70 22.91 15.09
C PRO A 108 -3.60 24.14 15.10
N GLY A 109 -4.80 24.00 15.66
CA GLY A 109 -5.84 25.05 15.63
C GLY A 109 -6.92 24.81 14.58
N GLY A 110 -6.76 23.80 13.69
CA GLY A 110 -7.79 23.32 12.79
C GLY A 110 -8.26 24.33 11.74
N LEU A 111 -7.48 25.38 11.46
CA LEU A 111 -7.84 26.38 10.46
C LEU A 111 -7.24 26.01 9.11
N LEU A 112 -8.11 25.85 8.12
CA LEU A 112 -7.75 25.62 6.72
C LEU A 112 -8.08 26.83 5.86
N SER A 113 -7.22 27.12 4.88
CA SER A 113 -7.56 28.06 3.81
C SER A 113 -8.39 27.36 2.76
N MET A 114 -9.61 27.83 2.53
CA MET A 114 -10.44 27.30 1.46
C MET A 114 -9.88 27.68 0.09
N PRO A 115 -10.01 26.81 -0.91
CA PRO A 115 -9.71 27.13 -2.28
C PRO A 115 -10.48 28.37 -2.75
N CYS A 116 -9.86 29.18 -3.61
CA CYS A 116 -10.54 30.29 -4.25
C CYS A 116 -11.66 29.80 -5.21
N ASN A 117 -12.60 30.68 -5.52
CA ASN A 117 -13.62 30.44 -6.55
C ASN A 117 -14.71 29.41 -6.26
N ARG A 118 -15.06 29.19 -4.99
CA ARG A 118 -16.13 28.27 -4.58
C ARG A 118 -15.84 26.81 -5.00
N GLU A 119 -14.61 26.40 -4.92
CA GLU A 119 -14.19 25.02 -5.15
C GLU A 119 -14.49 24.15 -3.92
N TRP A 120 -14.64 22.83 -4.14
CA TRP A 120 -14.78 21.86 -3.06
C TRP A 120 -13.44 21.62 -2.37
N LEU A 121 -13.46 21.58 -1.04
CA LEU A 121 -12.40 21.06 -0.20
C LEU A 121 -12.90 19.78 0.44
N SER A 122 -12.15 18.68 0.31
CA SER A 122 -12.47 17.46 1.03
C SER A 122 -11.57 17.30 2.25
N ILE A 123 -12.17 16.88 3.35
CA ILE A 123 -11.51 16.47 4.58
C ILE A 123 -11.70 14.97 4.73
N TRP A 124 -10.62 14.25 4.81
CA TRP A 124 -10.57 12.84 5.13
C TRP A 124 -10.62 12.69 6.65
N VAL A 125 -11.59 11.94 7.12
CA VAL A 125 -11.81 11.66 8.55
C VAL A 125 -11.49 10.19 8.77
N SER A 126 -10.49 9.92 9.60
CA SER A 126 -10.19 8.57 10.10
C SER A 126 -10.54 8.47 11.56
N VAL A 127 -11.21 7.38 11.97
CA VAL A 127 -11.53 7.07 13.36
C VAL A 127 -10.92 5.71 13.68
N ASP A 128 -9.88 5.70 14.49
CA ASP A 128 -9.23 4.48 14.96
C ASP A 128 -10.01 3.92 16.14
N ILE A 129 -10.89 2.94 15.89
CA ILE A 129 -11.70 2.33 16.95
C ILE A 129 -10.80 1.50 17.87
N PRO A 130 -10.69 1.82 19.18
CA PRO A 130 -9.88 1.03 20.08
C PRO A 130 -10.33 -0.43 20.17
N ARG A 131 -9.39 -1.36 20.39
CA ARG A 131 -9.70 -2.77 20.61
C ARG A 131 -10.52 -2.98 21.86
N GLU A 132 -10.22 -2.23 22.91
CA GLU A 132 -10.95 -2.23 24.17
C GLU A 132 -11.81 -0.96 24.27
N CYS A 133 -13.03 -1.00 23.75
CA CYS A 133 -13.98 0.11 23.81
C CYS A 133 -15.41 -0.40 23.99
N PRO A 134 -16.32 0.43 24.53
CA PRO A 134 -17.72 0.07 24.63
C PRO A 134 -18.34 -0.21 23.26
N SER A 135 -19.09 -1.30 23.14
CA SER A 135 -19.91 -1.60 21.96
C SER A 135 -21.21 -0.79 21.93
N GLY A 136 -21.93 -0.83 20.82
CA GLY A 136 -23.19 -0.14 20.62
C GLY A 136 -23.03 1.21 19.92
N LYS A 137 -24.07 2.05 20.02
CA LYS A 137 -24.18 3.30 19.25
C LYS A 137 -23.59 4.49 20.00
N HIS A 138 -22.59 5.10 19.42
CA HIS A 138 -21.90 6.28 19.97
C HIS A 138 -21.99 7.45 19.00
N PRO A 139 -22.42 8.64 19.44
CA PRO A 139 -22.46 9.82 18.59
C PRO A 139 -21.03 10.35 18.36
N LEU A 140 -20.79 10.81 17.13
CA LEU A 140 -19.63 11.59 16.75
C LEU A 140 -20.13 12.83 16.00
N ARG A 141 -19.90 14.00 16.58
CA ARG A 141 -20.24 15.30 15.97
C ARG A 141 -18.99 16.00 15.54
N ILE A 142 -18.99 16.49 14.30
CA ILE A 142 -17.93 17.37 13.77
C ILE A 142 -18.56 18.69 13.44
N ALA A 143 -18.25 19.72 14.23
CA ALA A 143 -18.71 21.08 14.04
C ALA A 143 -17.74 21.83 13.09
N ILE A 144 -18.29 22.46 12.07
CA ILE A 144 -17.56 23.16 11.02
C ILE A 144 -17.86 24.64 11.17
N SER A 145 -16.86 25.40 11.56
CA SER A 145 -16.94 26.86 11.71
C SER A 145 -16.18 27.54 10.59
N THR A 146 -16.67 28.67 10.15
CA THR A 146 -15.99 29.49 9.15
C THR A 146 -15.63 30.86 9.68
N ALA A 147 -14.50 31.39 9.23
CA ALA A 147 -14.07 32.75 9.52
C ALA A 147 -13.61 33.42 8.22
N LYS A 148 -13.91 34.70 8.08
CA LYS A 148 -13.46 35.52 6.96
C LYS A 148 -12.31 36.42 7.40
N ARG A 149 -11.32 36.60 6.52
CA ARG A 149 -10.25 37.54 6.75
C ARG A 149 -10.70 38.95 6.37
N GLU A 150 -10.73 39.84 7.33
CA GLU A 150 -10.89 41.29 7.03
C GLU A 150 -9.55 41.92 6.65
N THR A 151 -9.64 43.09 5.97
CA THR A 151 -8.49 43.86 5.48
C THR A 151 -7.49 44.27 6.57
N ASN A 152 -7.86 44.17 7.85
CA ASN A 152 -7.06 44.52 9.01
C ASN A 152 -6.57 43.29 9.83
N LEU A 153 -6.50 42.10 9.26
CA LEU A 153 -6.10 40.86 9.91
C LEU A 153 -7.00 40.39 11.08
N LYS A 154 -8.20 40.95 11.23
CA LYS A 154 -9.20 40.47 12.18
C LYS A 154 -10.00 39.32 11.57
N TRP A 155 -10.23 38.32 12.39
CA TRP A 155 -11.07 37.18 12.06
C TRP A 155 -12.47 37.43 12.60
N LEU A 156 -13.48 37.38 11.75
CA LEU A 156 -14.87 37.47 12.17
C LEU A 156 -15.52 36.10 11.96
N PRO A 157 -16.14 35.53 12.99
CA PRO A 157 -17.05 34.40 12.80
C PRO A 157 -18.26 34.91 12.01
N GLU A 158 -18.47 34.37 10.81
CA GLU A 158 -19.52 34.89 9.92
C GLU A 158 -20.83 34.11 9.99
N ILE A 159 -20.81 32.84 10.40
CA ILE A 159 -21.97 31.96 10.27
C ILE A 159 -21.98 30.97 11.44
N PRO A 160 -23.16 30.61 11.96
CA PRO A 160 -23.26 29.52 12.93
C PRO A 160 -22.61 28.24 12.39
N PRO A 161 -21.94 27.44 13.22
CA PRO A 161 -21.30 26.22 12.78
C PRO A 161 -22.36 25.28 12.16
N GLU A 162 -22.00 24.68 11.02
CA GLU A 162 -22.70 23.49 10.50
C GLU A 162 -22.16 22.26 11.23
N CYS A 163 -22.99 21.29 11.48
CA CYS A 163 -22.59 20.07 12.17
C CYS A 163 -22.83 18.85 11.27
N ILE A 164 -21.85 17.99 11.19
CA ILE A 164 -22.00 16.62 10.70
C ILE A 164 -22.13 15.73 11.91
N ASP A 165 -23.31 15.10 12.05
CA ASP A 165 -23.58 14.14 13.09
C ASP A 165 -23.56 12.73 12.48
N VAL A 166 -22.67 11.87 12.97
CA VAL A 166 -22.59 10.46 12.61
C VAL A 166 -22.75 9.58 13.86
N ILE A 167 -23.16 8.35 13.65
CA ILE A 167 -23.27 7.33 14.69
C ILE A 167 -22.26 6.24 14.39
N LEU A 168 -21.37 5.99 15.32
CA LEU A 168 -20.49 4.82 15.32
C LEU A 168 -21.27 3.66 15.97
N ASP A 169 -21.64 2.65 15.20
CA ASP A 169 -22.33 1.44 15.66
C ASP A 169 -21.27 0.33 15.82
N ILE A 170 -20.70 0.25 17.04
CA ILE A 170 -19.55 -0.61 17.32
C ILE A 170 -20.02 -2.01 17.70
N ILE A 171 -19.69 -2.99 16.87
CA ILE A 171 -19.94 -4.42 17.09
C ILE A 171 -19.02 -4.92 18.22
N PRO A 172 -19.52 -5.76 19.17
CA PRO A 172 -18.72 -6.32 20.27
C PRO A 172 -17.81 -7.47 19.80
N ALA A 173 -17.07 -7.25 18.74
CA ALA A 173 -16.09 -8.18 18.20
C ALA A 173 -14.86 -7.43 17.70
N GLU A 174 -13.69 -7.99 17.96
CA GLU A 174 -12.41 -7.44 17.53
C GLU A 174 -12.07 -7.88 16.11
N LEU A 175 -11.62 -6.93 15.27
CA LEU A 175 -11.06 -7.24 13.97
C LEU A 175 -9.78 -8.09 14.14
N PRO A 176 -9.70 -9.32 13.56
CA PRO A 176 -8.55 -10.21 13.73
C PRO A 176 -7.23 -9.59 13.29
N LYS A 177 -6.11 -10.10 13.78
CA LYS A 177 -4.79 -9.76 13.24
C LYS A 177 -4.67 -10.17 11.78
N GLN A 178 -3.88 -9.42 11.00
CA GLN A 178 -3.60 -9.73 9.60
C GLN A 178 -2.85 -11.05 9.47
N THR A 179 -3.46 -12.04 8.81
CA THR A 179 -2.85 -13.35 8.50
C THR A 179 -2.33 -13.43 7.08
N LEU A 180 -2.98 -12.72 6.15
CA LEU A 180 -2.48 -12.56 4.78
C LEU A 180 -1.03 -12.04 4.80
N TRP A 181 -0.15 -12.58 3.99
CA TRP A 181 1.13 -11.97 3.71
C TRP A 181 0.90 -10.73 2.84
N SER A 182 0.93 -9.56 3.46
CA SER A 182 0.70 -8.28 2.78
C SER A 182 2.04 -7.59 2.59
N CYS A 183 2.57 -7.72 1.38
CA CYS A 183 3.86 -7.16 0.98
C CYS A 183 3.66 -5.85 0.20
N SER A 184 4.42 -4.83 0.55
CA SER A 184 4.57 -3.62 -0.26
C SER A 184 6.04 -3.23 -0.20
N TRP A 185 6.75 -3.33 -1.33
CA TRP A 185 8.20 -3.15 -1.33
C TRP A 185 8.61 -1.77 -0.86
N PHE A 186 9.31 -1.78 0.26
CA PHE A 186 9.84 -0.59 0.91
C PHE A 186 11.20 -0.23 0.32
N HIS A 187 11.27 0.90 -0.37
CA HIS A 187 12.48 1.37 -1.04
C HIS A 187 13.31 2.23 -0.08
N THR A 188 14.20 1.57 0.65
CA THR A 188 15.06 2.18 1.69
C THR A 188 15.98 3.25 1.12
N ASP A 189 16.50 3.05 -0.07
CA ASP A 189 17.36 4.01 -0.77
C ASP A 189 16.62 5.29 -1.19
N CYS A 190 15.31 5.21 -1.51
CA CYS A 190 14.48 6.38 -1.72
C CYS A 190 14.34 7.21 -0.43
N LEU A 191 14.17 6.54 0.72
CA LEU A 191 14.11 7.20 2.01
C LEU A 191 15.44 7.90 2.35
N GLN A 192 16.56 7.17 2.19
CA GLN A 192 17.91 7.70 2.43
C GLN A 192 18.21 8.92 1.56
N LYS A 193 17.87 8.83 0.27
CA LYS A 193 18.09 9.92 -0.69
C LYS A 193 17.27 11.15 -0.37
N TRP A 194 15.96 10.98 -0.10
CA TRP A 194 15.06 12.10 0.18
C TRP A 194 15.42 12.85 1.46
N TYR A 195 15.69 12.10 2.54
CA TYR A 195 15.98 12.70 3.84
C TYR A 195 17.48 12.98 4.08
N HIS A 196 18.34 12.67 3.11
CA HIS A 196 19.79 12.86 3.20
C HIS A 196 20.39 12.25 4.49
N CYS A 197 20.06 11.00 4.78
CA CYS A 197 20.55 10.24 5.94
C CYS A 197 20.68 8.76 5.60
N GLY A 198 21.67 8.08 6.18
CA GLY A 198 21.95 6.66 5.96
C GLY A 198 21.89 5.84 7.24
N PHE A 199 22.28 4.57 7.15
CA PHE A 199 22.28 3.66 8.29
C PHE A 199 23.19 4.07 9.44
N GLU A 200 24.17 4.93 9.19
CA GLU A 200 25.07 5.53 10.16
C GLU A 200 24.45 6.67 10.98
N ASP A 201 23.29 7.19 10.55
CA ASP A 201 22.59 8.30 11.20
C ASP A 201 21.40 7.79 12.03
N GLU A 202 21.37 8.12 13.32
CA GLU A 202 20.24 7.78 14.20
C GLU A 202 18.92 8.41 13.74
N ARG A 203 18.96 9.51 13.00
CA ARG A 203 17.81 10.15 12.39
C ARG A 203 17.13 9.22 11.38
N PHE A 204 17.92 8.47 10.59
CA PHE A 204 17.38 7.46 9.67
C PHE A 204 16.50 6.43 10.40
N TRP A 205 16.99 5.89 11.52
CA TRP A 205 16.26 4.88 12.29
C TRP A 205 14.99 5.41 12.93
N GLY A 206 14.98 6.72 13.31
CA GLY A 206 13.78 7.42 13.75
C GLY A 206 12.72 7.50 12.65
N ILE A 207 13.13 7.97 11.45
CA ILE A 207 12.28 8.06 10.26
C ILE A 207 11.76 6.67 9.87
N LEU A 208 12.64 5.68 9.81
CA LEU A 208 12.26 4.30 9.50
C LEU A 208 11.17 3.77 10.42
N ARG A 209 11.29 4.00 11.76
CA ARG A 209 10.25 3.58 12.72
C ARG A 209 8.89 4.21 12.43
N ASP A 210 8.85 5.48 12.04
CA ASP A 210 7.59 6.16 11.72
C ASP A 210 6.95 5.54 10.47
N TYR A 211 7.72 5.24 9.43
CA TYR A 211 7.23 4.54 8.23
C TYR A 211 6.78 3.12 8.53
N LEU A 212 7.54 2.35 9.31
CA LEU A 212 7.18 0.97 9.63
C LEU A 212 5.93 0.86 10.52
N LYS A 213 5.74 1.79 11.46
CA LYS A 213 4.49 1.87 12.26
C LYS A 213 3.30 2.20 11.38
N ASP A 214 3.49 3.09 10.42
CA ASP A 214 2.47 3.44 9.44
C ASP A 214 2.10 2.21 8.58
N MET A 215 3.09 1.51 8.01
CA MET A 215 2.88 0.27 7.25
C MET A 215 2.09 -0.77 8.06
N ALA A 216 2.51 -1.03 9.29
CA ALA A 216 1.84 -1.99 10.17
C ALA A 216 0.39 -1.56 10.48
N GLY A 217 0.16 -0.26 10.70
CA GLY A 217 -1.17 0.33 10.92
C GLY A 217 -2.11 0.15 9.73
N HIS A 218 -1.57 0.14 8.52
CA HIS A 218 -2.32 -0.07 7.28
C HIS A 218 -2.41 -1.55 6.83
N GLY A 219 -1.97 -2.49 7.67
CA GLY A 219 -2.11 -3.92 7.42
C GLY A 219 -1.00 -4.53 6.54
N ILE A 220 0.09 -3.80 6.28
CA ILE A 220 1.30 -4.35 5.67
C ILE A 220 2.12 -5.00 6.79
N ASN A 221 2.44 -6.28 6.65
CA ASN A 221 3.08 -7.07 7.71
C ASN A 221 4.36 -7.80 7.26
N VAL A 222 4.85 -7.46 6.07
CA VAL A 222 6.10 -8.00 5.50
C VAL A 222 6.99 -6.84 5.10
N LEU A 223 8.26 -6.87 5.53
CA LEU A 223 9.23 -5.83 5.22
C LEU A 223 10.22 -6.29 4.16
N PHE A 224 10.25 -5.59 3.02
CA PHE A 224 11.26 -5.78 1.99
C PHE A 224 12.63 -5.35 2.51
N THR A 225 13.59 -6.26 2.49
CA THR A 225 14.86 -6.17 3.24
C THR A 225 16.04 -6.10 2.28
N PRO A 226 16.74 -4.95 2.19
CA PRO A 226 17.83 -4.75 1.25
C PRO A 226 19.15 -5.35 1.77
N LEU A 227 19.35 -6.66 1.61
CA LEU A 227 20.63 -7.30 1.92
C LEU A 227 21.78 -6.62 1.16
N TRP A 228 21.50 -6.19 -0.07
CA TRP A 228 22.29 -5.37 -0.97
C TRP A 228 21.41 -4.37 -1.72
N SER A 229 21.98 -3.55 -2.59
CA SER A 229 21.22 -2.57 -3.36
C SER A 229 20.16 -3.25 -4.23
N ILE A 230 18.95 -2.71 -4.20
CA ILE A 230 17.77 -3.28 -4.85
C ILE A 230 18.00 -3.37 -6.37
N PRO A 231 17.95 -4.56 -7.00
CA PRO A 231 18.19 -4.73 -8.43
C PRO A 231 16.93 -4.63 -9.29
N LEU A 232 15.97 -3.81 -8.86
CA LEU A 232 14.63 -3.68 -9.45
C LEU A 232 14.37 -2.23 -9.87
N ASP A 233 13.43 -2.04 -10.79
CA ASP A 233 12.98 -0.71 -11.24
C ASP A 233 14.14 0.18 -11.70
N THR A 234 15.13 -0.45 -12.35
CA THR A 234 16.37 0.18 -12.81
C THR A 234 16.64 -0.26 -14.23
N ALA A 235 16.84 0.69 -15.14
CA ALA A 235 17.20 0.37 -16.53
C ALA A 235 18.50 -0.41 -16.59
N ILE A 236 18.62 -1.32 -17.57
CA ILE A 236 19.82 -2.14 -17.76
C ILE A 236 21.06 -1.24 -17.91
N GLY A 237 22.10 -1.52 -17.12
CA GLY A 237 23.35 -0.75 -17.09
C GLY A 237 23.30 0.50 -16.21
N TRP A 238 22.16 0.83 -15.61
CA TRP A 238 22.01 1.91 -14.64
C TRP A 238 22.07 1.38 -13.21
N GLU A 239 22.31 2.25 -12.24
CA GLU A 239 22.45 1.86 -10.84
C GLU A 239 21.52 2.68 -9.93
N ARG A 240 21.08 2.06 -8.86
CA ARG A 240 20.42 2.73 -7.73
C ARG A 240 21.45 3.18 -6.68
N PRO A 241 21.11 4.12 -5.79
CA PRO A 241 21.93 4.45 -4.64
C PRO A 241 22.30 3.18 -3.86
N THR A 242 23.50 3.16 -3.27
CA THR A 242 23.92 2.00 -2.48
C THR A 242 23.09 1.92 -1.21
N CYS A 243 22.43 0.78 -1.02
CA CYS A 243 21.68 0.45 0.17
C CYS A 243 21.93 -1.03 0.50
N GLN A 244 22.71 -1.32 1.56
CA GLN A 244 23.17 -2.67 1.88
C GLN A 244 23.23 -2.89 3.38
N LEU A 245 22.52 -3.89 3.87
CA LEU A 245 22.46 -4.25 5.31
C LEU A 245 23.53 -5.23 5.75
N ILE A 246 24.17 -5.95 4.83
CA ILE A 246 25.22 -6.90 5.15
C ILE A 246 26.58 -6.25 4.91
N GLY A 247 27.41 -6.15 5.96
CA GLY A 247 28.81 -5.81 5.80
C GLY A 247 29.58 -7.00 5.21
N ILE A 248 30.31 -6.78 4.11
CA ILE A 248 31.01 -7.87 3.39
C ILE A 248 32.47 -7.51 3.21
N THR A 249 33.34 -8.40 3.68
CA THR A 249 34.78 -8.36 3.40
C THR A 249 35.22 -9.65 2.73
N GLU A 250 36.24 -9.55 1.89
CA GLU A 250 36.85 -10.68 1.18
C GLU A 250 38.37 -10.62 1.29
N ALA A 251 38.99 -11.75 1.56
CA ALA A 251 40.42 -11.95 1.49
C ALA A 251 40.73 -13.37 0.98
N GLU A 252 41.56 -13.48 -0.04
CA GLU A 252 42.01 -14.75 -0.61
C GLU A 252 40.86 -15.73 -0.98
N GLY A 253 39.77 -15.18 -1.56
CA GLY A 253 38.58 -15.95 -1.96
C GLY A 253 37.66 -16.37 -0.81
N ARG A 254 37.91 -15.89 0.42
CA ARG A 254 37.07 -16.13 1.59
C ARG A 254 36.31 -14.86 1.97
N TYR A 255 34.99 -14.97 2.04
CA TYR A 255 34.11 -13.89 2.47
C TYR A 255 33.84 -13.99 3.98
N ALA A 256 33.77 -12.82 4.62
CA ALA A 256 33.27 -12.69 5.98
C ALA A 256 32.10 -11.69 5.97
N PHE A 257 31.07 -11.99 6.76
CA PHE A 257 29.79 -11.27 6.76
C PHE A 257 29.52 -10.67 8.14
N ASP A 258 29.18 -9.37 8.15
CA ASP A 258 28.71 -8.67 9.34
C ASP A 258 27.20 -8.41 9.19
N PHE A 259 26.41 -9.00 10.05
CA PHE A 259 24.97 -8.88 10.11
C PHE A 259 24.45 -7.82 11.10
N SER A 260 25.30 -6.99 11.66
CA SER A 260 24.95 -6.04 12.72
C SER A 260 23.86 -5.04 12.28
N LEU A 261 23.92 -4.52 11.04
CA LEU A 261 22.87 -3.66 10.49
C LEU A 261 21.59 -4.42 10.21
N LEU A 262 21.68 -5.65 9.71
CA LEU A 262 20.51 -6.51 9.49
C LEU A 262 19.84 -6.86 10.82
N ASP A 263 20.62 -7.06 11.88
CA ASP A 263 20.09 -7.28 13.23
C ASP A 263 19.26 -6.10 13.72
N ARG A 264 19.82 -4.91 13.61
CA ARG A 264 19.12 -3.66 13.96
C ARG A 264 17.86 -3.44 13.13
N TRP A 265 17.90 -3.77 11.83
CA TRP A 265 16.76 -3.71 10.92
C TRP A 265 15.61 -4.59 11.38
N ILE A 266 15.91 -5.86 11.67
CA ILE A 266 14.95 -6.86 12.14
C ILE A 266 14.34 -6.44 13.48
N GLU A 267 15.16 -5.99 14.44
CA GLU A 267 14.67 -5.51 15.74
C GLU A 267 13.79 -4.28 15.60
N THR A 268 14.18 -3.30 14.78
CA THR A 268 13.38 -2.10 14.50
C THR A 268 12.03 -2.47 13.88
N ALA A 269 11.99 -3.43 12.96
CA ALA A 269 10.75 -3.90 12.35
C ALA A 269 9.82 -4.57 13.38
N ARG A 270 10.37 -5.45 14.24
CA ARG A 270 9.62 -6.11 15.31
C ARG A 270 9.04 -5.13 16.32
N GLU A 271 9.80 -4.11 16.73
CA GLU A 271 9.31 -3.02 17.58
C GLU A 271 8.11 -2.28 16.98
N CYS A 272 8.03 -2.24 15.65
CA CYS A 272 6.93 -1.59 14.91
C CYS A 272 5.77 -2.55 14.56
N GLY A 273 5.85 -3.83 14.95
CA GLY A 273 4.80 -4.83 14.72
C GLY A 273 4.93 -5.61 13.42
N ILE A 274 6.08 -5.53 12.72
CA ILE A 274 6.37 -6.31 11.51
C ILE A 274 7.31 -7.45 11.87
N GLU A 275 6.86 -8.69 11.63
CA GLU A 275 7.60 -9.90 12.01
C GLU A 275 8.03 -10.78 10.83
N ARG A 276 7.66 -10.39 9.60
CA ARG A 276 7.94 -11.12 8.36
C ARG A 276 8.84 -10.29 7.46
N PHE A 277 9.73 -10.97 6.74
CA PHE A 277 10.75 -10.31 5.94
C PHE A 277 10.78 -10.90 4.53
N GLU A 278 10.92 -10.03 3.57
CA GLU A 278 11.07 -10.35 2.16
C GLU A 278 12.46 -9.93 1.73
N MET A 279 13.31 -10.91 1.43
CA MET A 279 14.70 -10.64 1.07
C MET A 279 14.79 -10.13 -0.36
N VAL A 280 15.61 -9.11 -0.57
CA VAL A 280 15.83 -8.56 -1.90
C VAL A 280 16.29 -9.65 -2.88
N HIS A 281 15.93 -9.51 -4.15
CA HIS A 281 16.23 -10.44 -5.23
C HIS A 281 17.72 -10.74 -5.35
N ALA A 282 18.05 -12.02 -5.53
CA ALA A 282 19.43 -12.48 -5.65
C ALA A 282 20.04 -12.15 -7.02
N PHE A 283 19.21 -11.92 -8.04
CA PHE A 283 19.61 -11.58 -9.38
C PHE A 283 18.80 -10.41 -9.92
N THR A 284 19.28 -9.81 -11.03
CA THR A 284 18.60 -8.67 -11.64
C THR A 284 17.25 -9.06 -12.25
N GLN A 285 16.36 -8.08 -12.37
CA GLN A 285 15.02 -8.21 -12.96
C GLN A 285 15.06 -8.70 -14.42
N TRP A 286 13.92 -9.18 -14.93
CA TRP A 286 13.63 -9.60 -16.30
C TRP A 286 14.45 -10.79 -16.79
N GLY A 287 14.84 -11.67 -15.87
CA GLY A 287 15.38 -12.96 -16.27
C GLY A 287 16.75 -13.33 -15.74
N ALA A 288 17.18 -12.71 -14.66
CA ALA A 288 18.41 -13.08 -13.95
C ALA A 288 19.68 -13.04 -14.83
N ALA A 289 19.81 -12.03 -15.68
CA ALA A 289 20.97 -11.95 -16.59
C ALA A 289 22.28 -11.56 -15.88
N ALA A 290 22.19 -10.78 -14.82
CA ALA A 290 23.34 -10.24 -14.09
C ALA A 290 23.13 -10.30 -12.57
N THR A 291 24.16 -9.89 -11.83
CA THR A 291 24.13 -9.82 -10.37
C THR A 291 23.62 -8.46 -9.90
N PRO A 292 23.05 -8.35 -8.70
CA PRO A 292 22.77 -7.06 -8.07
C PRO A 292 24.06 -6.29 -7.77
N LYS A 293 23.93 -4.99 -7.52
CA LYS A 293 25.03 -4.17 -7.01
C LYS A 293 25.35 -4.54 -5.57
N ILE A 294 26.54 -5.09 -5.33
CA ILE A 294 27.03 -5.49 -4.01
C ILE A 294 28.37 -4.84 -3.74
N ILE A 295 28.53 -4.28 -2.56
CA ILE A 295 29.75 -3.67 -2.06
C ILE A 295 30.51 -4.69 -1.22
N VAL A 296 31.79 -4.91 -1.56
CA VAL A 296 32.74 -5.78 -0.85
C VAL A 296 34.01 -4.99 -0.58
N ASN A 297 34.54 -5.01 0.64
CA ASN A 297 35.70 -4.22 1.05
C ASN A 297 35.55 -2.70 0.78
N GLY A 298 34.31 -2.19 0.82
CA GLY A 298 34.01 -0.78 0.53
C GLY A 298 33.93 -0.40 -0.97
N GLU A 299 34.12 -1.35 -1.87
CA GLU A 299 34.08 -1.11 -3.32
C GLU A 299 32.98 -1.97 -3.99
N ARG A 300 32.44 -1.50 -5.12
CA ARG A 300 31.48 -2.26 -5.93
C ARG A 300 32.18 -3.48 -6.55
N ARG A 301 31.77 -4.68 -6.15
CA ARG A 301 32.30 -5.94 -6.67
C ARG A 301 31.39 -6.58 -7.70
N PHE A 302 30.06 -6.50 -7.51
CA PHE A 302 29.05 -7.07 -8.36
C PHE A 302 28.12 -5.98 -8.92
N GLY A 303 27.41 -6.25 -10.00
CA GLY A 303 26.51 -5.34 -10.67
C GLY A 303 26.11 -5.84 -12.07
N TRP A 304 25.46 -5.01 -12.88
CA TRP A 304 25.01 -5.35 -14.23
C TRP A 304 26.09 -5.86 -15.20
N ASP A 305 27.33 -5.54 -14.95
CA ASP A 305 28.50 -5.95 -15.73
C ASP A 305 29.04 -7.34 -15.32
N VAL A 306 28.49 -7.95 -14.27
CA VAL A 306 28.86 -9.29 -13.83
C VAL A 306 27.74 -10.26 -14.16
N PRO A 307 27.98 -11.25 -15.04
CA PRO A 307 26.97 -12.25 -15.39
C PRO A 307 26.50 -13.05 -14.17
N SER A 308 25.23 -13.40 -14.12
CA SER A 308 24.61 -14.17 -13.04
C SER A 308 25.23 -15.56 -12.84
N ASP A 309 25.77 -16.16 -13.94
CA ASP A 309 26.44 -17.46 -13.95
C ASP A 309 27.96 -17.39 -13.77
N SER A 310 28.50 -16.23 -13.36
CA SER A 310 29.93 -16.08 -13.09
C SER A 310 30.38 -16.96 -11.92
N GLU A 311 31.55 -17.56 -12.05
CA GLU A 311 32.13 -18.41 -11.00
C GLU A 311 32.33 -17.65 -9.70
N GLU A 312 32.69 -16.36 -9.80
CA GLU A 312 32.90 -15.52 -8.63
C GLU A 312 31.61 -15.29 -7.83
N TYR A 313 30.49 -14.99 -8.51
CA TYR A 313 29.20 -14.81 -7.83
C TYR A 313 28.68 -16.13 -7.23
N ARG A 314 28.91 -17.25 -7.92
CA ARG A 314 28.61 -18.56 -7.39
C ARG A 314 29.37 -18.83 -6.08
N ILE A 315 30.69 -18.56 -6.05
CA ILE A 315 31.52 -18.71 -4.84
C ILE A 315 31.03 -17.80 -3.71
N PHE A 316 30.61 -16.59 -4.05
CA PHE A 316 30.02 -15.65 -3.09
C PHE A 316 28.74 -16.20 -2.47
N LEU A 317 27.76 -16.65 -3.29
CA LEU A 317 26.50 -17.21 -2.81
C LEU A 317 26.71 -18.51 -2.01
N ASP A 318 27.62 -19.38 -2.43
CA ASP A 318 27.98 -20.62 -1.74
C ASP A 318 28.51 -20.37 -0.31
N GLN A 319 29.07 -19.18 -0.04
CA GLN A 319 29.52 -18.78 1.30
C GLN A 319 28.47 -17.96 2.05
N LEU A 320 27.79 -17.04 1.37
CA LEU A 320 26.80 -16.17 2.00
C LEU A 320 25.56 -16.92 2.48
N LEU A 321 24.94 -17.73 1.60
CA LEU A 321 23.61 -18.31 1.89
C LEU A 321 23.62 -19.22 3.12
N PRO A 322 24.65 -20.11 3.35
CA PRO A 322 24.74 -20.85 4.59
C PRO A 322 24.88 -19.94 5.82
N ALA A 323 25.75 -18.92 5.76
CA ALA A 323 25.96 -18.00 6.87
C ALA A 323 24.69 -17.18 7.18
N LEU A 324 23.98 -16.71 6.14
CA LEU A 324 22.73 -15.96 6.26
C LEU A 324 21.61 -16.84 6.85
N THR A 325 21.43 -18.07 6.37
CA THR A 325 20.38 -18.97 6.88
C THR A 325 20.64 -19.36 8.33
N ASP A 326 21.90 -19.59 8.72
CA ASP A 326 22.26 -19.86 10.12
C ASP A 326 21.99 -18.64 11.01
N TYR A 327 22.31 -17.43 10.52
CA TYR A 327 21.95 -16.19 11.20
C TYR A 327 20.42 -16.05 11.35
N LEU A 328 19.64 -16.25 10.29
CA LEU A 328 18.17 -16.15 10.33
C LEU A 328 17.55 -17.18 11.27
N ARG A 329 18.10 -18.41 11.34
CA ARG A 329 17.69 -19.43 12.31
C ARG A 329 17.96 -18.98 13.74
N SER A 330 19.12 -18.36 14.00
CA SER A 330 19.45 -17.81 15.32
C SER A 330 18.50 -16.72 15.79
N LYS A 331 17.78 -16.07 14.84
CA LYS A 331 16.76 -15.04 15.09
C LYS A 331 15.32 -15.59 15.09
N GLU A 332 15.12 -16.90 14.98
CA GLU A 332 13.81 -17.56 14.92
C GLU A 332 12.94 -17.05 13.75
N LEU A 333 13.55 -16.92 12.58
CA LEU A 333 12.93 -16.39 11.36
C LEU A 333 12.58 -17.46 10.32
N GLN A 334 12.70 -18.75 10.63
CA GLN A 334 12.20 -19.82 9.77
C GLN A 334 10.70 -19.67 9.55
N GLY A 335 10.26 -19.79 8.30
CA GLY A 335 8.86 -19.58 7.91
C GLY A 335 8.35 -18.14 8.03
N LYS A 336 9.23 -17.19 8.38
CA LYS A 336 8.95 -15.75 8.44
C LYS A 336 9.72 -14.93 7.40
N CYS A 337 10.62 -15.58 6.67
CA CYS A 337 11.39 -14.97 5.58
C CYS A 337 11.06 -15.64 4.27
N ILE A 338 10.88 -14.83 3.23
CA ILE A 338 10.81 -15.30 1.84
C ILE A 338 11.99 -14.72 1.05
N PHE A 339 12.39 -15.44 0.02
CA PHE A 339 13.49 -15.08 -0.86
C PHE A 339 12.99 -14.94 -2.28
N HIS A 340 13.72 -14.19 -3.10
CA HIS A 340 13.46 -14.00 -4.51
C HIS A 340 14.69 -14.38 -5.35
N ASN A 341 14.42 -15.06 -6.47
CA ASN A 341 15.43 -15.34 -7.47
C ASN A 341 15.60 -14.12 -8.39
N SER A 342 14.55 -13.81 -9.18
CA SER A 342 14.54 -12.71 -10.14
C SER A 342 13.10 -12.28 -10.39
N ASP A 343 12.92 -11.01 -10.74
CA ASP A 343 11.62 -10.42 -11.00
C ASP A 343 11.20 -10.58 -12.47
N GLU A 344 9.93 -10.90 -12.70
CA GLU A 344 9.23 -10.96 -13.98
C GLU A 344 10.05 -11.55 -15.16
N PRO A 345 10.63 -12.77 -15.05
CA PRO A 345 11.36 -13.36 -16.14
C PRO A 345 10.42 -13.68 -17.30
N ASN A 346 10.80 -13.26 -18.52
CA ASN A 346 10.07 -13.60 -19.74
C ASN A 346 10.37 -15.02 -20.21
N GLY A 347 9.62 -15.53 -21.23
CA GLY A 347 9.76 -16.90 -21.73
C GLY A 347 11.13 -17.23 -22.34
N GLU A 348 11.93 -16.25 -22.75
CA GLU A 348 13.30 -16.44 -23.25
C GLU A 348 14.32 -16.62 -22.12
N ALA A 349 14.01 -16.09 -20.94
CA ALA A 349 14.87 -16.14 -19.78
C ALA A 349 14.75 -17.42 -18.93
N VAL A 350 13.82 -18.34 -19.26
CA VAL A 350 13.54 -19.57 -18.48
C VAL A 350 14.80 -20.36 -18.16
N ALA A 351 15.71 -20.51 -19.12
CA ALA A 351 16.94 -21.30 -18.92
C ALA A 351 17.91 -20.63 -17.93
N ALA A 352 18.07 -19.30 -18.00
CA ALA A 352 18.90 -18.54 -17.07
C ALA A 352 18.26 -18.53 -15.68
N TYR A 353 16.96 -18.27 -15.61
CA TYR A 353 16.19 -18.32 -14.37
C TYR A 353 16.35 -19.68 -13.62
N LYS A 354 16.20 -20.82 -14.35
CA LYS A 354 16.39 -22.17 -13.77
C LYS A 354 17.79 -22.37 -13.19
N LYS A 355 18.83 -21.90 -13.89
CA LYS A 355 20.21 -22.02 -13.40
C LYS A 355 20.42 -21.21 -12.11
N CYS A 356 19.90 -20.00 -12.07
CA CYS A 356 19.99 -19.12 -10.90
C CYS A 356 19.19 -19.68 -9.72
N LEU A 357 17.97 -20.17 -9.98
CA LEU A 357 17.13 -20.79 -8.97
C LEU A 357 17.85 -21.99 -8.33
N ALA A 358 18.46 -22.87 -9.13
CA ALA A 358 19.21 -24.03 -8.64
C ALA A 358 20.41 -23.66 -7.73
N LEU A 359 21.01 -22.47 -7.90
CA LEU A 359 22.05 -21.96 -6.99
C LEU A 359 21.47 -21.62 -5.62
N LEU A 360 20.28 -21.04 -5.59
CA LEU A 360 19.59 -20.70 -4.33
C LEU A 360 19.08 -21.95 -3.62
N GLU A 361 18.41 -22.84 -4.34
CA GLU A 361 17.81 -24.07 -3.80
C GLU A 361 18.85 -25.05 -3.21
N LYS A 362 20.10 -24.93 -3.63
CA LYS A 362 21.21 -25.68 -3.03
C LYS A 362 21.38 -25.37 -1.53
N HIS A 363 21.04 -24.16 -1.10
CA HIS A 363 21.29 -23.64 0.25
C HIS A 363 20.03 -23.25 1.01
N LEU A 364 18.94 -22.91 0.31
CA LEU A 364 17.67 -22.52 0.91
C LEU A 364 16.74 -23.74 1.04
N ASN A 365 16.48 -24.15 2.30
CA ASN A 365 15.45 -25.15 2.55
C ASN A 365 14.05 -24.52 2.30
N PRO A 366 13.24 -25.02 1.36
CA PRO A 366 11.96 -24.42 1.01
C PRO A 366 10.90 -24.44 2.13
N GLU A 367 11.08 -25.30 3.14
CA GLU A 367 10.22 -25.33 4.32
C GLU A 367 10.55 -24.23 5.33
N GLU A 368 11.79 -23.73 5.34
CA GLU A 368 12.26 -22.69 6.25
C GLU A 368 12.34 -21.33 5.56
N PHE A 369 12.84 -21.31 4.34
CA PHE A 369 13.16 -20.10 3.56
C PHE A 369 12.68 -20.26 2.10
N PRO A 370 11.36 -20.21 1.87
CA PRO A 370 10.79 -20.42 0.54
C PRO A 370 11.16 -19.30 -0.44
N ILE A 371 11.26 -19.67 -1.72
CA ILE A 371 11.48 -18.73 -2.82
C ILE A 371 10.14 -18.46 -3.50
N PHE A 372 9.78 -17.19 -3.59
CA PHE A 372 8.62 -16.68 -4.29
C PHE A 372 9.08 -15.72 -5.38
N ASP A 373 8.47 -15.73 -6.56
CA ASP A 373 8.80 -14.76 -7.61
C ASP A 373 7.55 -14.33 -8.37
N ALA A 374 7.56 -13.10 -8.89
CA ALA A 374 6.52 -12.56 -9.77
C ALA A 374 6.52 -13.32 -11.09
N LEU A 375 5.65 -14.31 -11.24
CA LEU A 375 5.55 -15.23 -12.36
C LEU A 375 4.12 -15.31 -12.87
N SER A 376 3.81 -14.62 -13.96
CA SER A 376 2.47 -14.61 -14.57
C SER A 376 2.29 -15.67 -15.67
N ASP A 377 3.36 -16.37 -16.07
CA ASP A 377 3.29 -17.47 -17.03
C ASP A 377 3.13 -18.82 -16.32
N ALA A 378 1.97 -19.44 -16.46
CA ALA A 378 1.67 -20.73 -15.84
C ALA A 378 2.61 -21.88 -16.27
N ARG A 379 3.41 -21.72 -17.34
CA ARG A 379 4.43 -22.70 -17.75
C ARG A 379 5.47 -22.93 -16.64
N TYR A 380 5.84 -21.92 -15.88
CA TYR A 380 6.78 -22.08 -14.76
C TYR A 380 6.33 -23.13 -13.74
N VAL A 381 5.02 -23.24 -13.49
CA VAL A 381 4.46 -24.28 -12.62
C VAL A 381 4.32 -25.60 -13.36
N LYS A 382 3.76 -25.61 -14.57
CA LYS A 382 3.52 -26.83 -15.36
C LYS A 382 4.79 -27.60 -15.70
N GLU A 383 5.90 -26.89 -15.86
CA GLU A 383 7.23 -27.47 -16.09
C GLU A 383 8.00 -27.79 -14.78
N GLY A 384 7.36 -27.61 -13.63
CA GLY A 384 7.94 -27.91 -12.31
C GLY A 384 9.09 -26.99 -11.92
N ILE A 385 9.10 -25.73 -12.40
CA ILE A 385 10.16 -24.77 -12.10
C ILE A 385 9.90 -24.07 -10.76
N SER A 386 8.66 -23.65 -10.52
CA SER A 386 8.25 -23.02 -9.27
C SER A 386 6.89 -23.53 -8.81
N ARG A 387 6.72 -23.72 -7.51
CA ARG A 387 5.44 -24.04 -6.88
C ARG A 387 4.88 -22.86 -6.08
N ARG A 388 5.60 -21.72 -6.06
CA ARG A 388 5.24 -20.49 -5.33
C ARG A 388 5.29 -19.28 -6.25
N PRO A 389 4.55 -19.31 -7.39
CA PRO A 389 4.45 -18.14 -8.27
C PRO A 389 3.61 -17.05 -7.59
N ILE A 390 3.92 -15.79 -7.91
CA ILE A 390 3.07 -14.65 -7.62
C ILE A 390 2.58 -14.11 -8.98
N PRO A 391 1.46 -14.58 -9.54
CA PRO A 391 0.92 -14.06 -10.79
C PRO A 391 0.26 -12.70 -10.59
N GLN A 392 0.25 -11.91 -11.64
CA GLN A 392 -0.54 -10.68 -11.73
C GLN A 392 -2.04 -11.02 -11.66
N THR A 393 -2.85 -10.11 -11.14
CA THR A 393 -4.29 -10.36 -10.89
C THR A 393 -5.07 -10.77 -12.14
N ASP A 394 -4.72 -10.28 -13.33
CA ASP A 394 -5.31 -10.67 -14.60
C ASP A 394 -4.94 -12.09 -15.07
N TYR A 395 -3.83 -12.64 -14.58
CA TYR A 395 -3.40 -14.02 -14.84
C TYR A 395 -3.77 -15.01 -13.73
N PHE A 396 -4.23 -14.52 -12.56
CA PHE A 396 -4.43 -15.34 -11.37
C PHE A 396 -5.34 -16.56 -11.60
N ASP A 397 -6.41 -16.40 -12.38
CA ASP A 397 -7.35 -17.48 -12.66
C ASP A 397 -6.70 -18.67 -13.41
N ALA A 398 -5.63 -18.43 -14.17
CA ALA A 398 -4.90 -19.49 -14.88
C ALA A 398 -4.11 -20.42 -13.93
N PHE A 399 -3.89 -19.97 -12.69
CA PHE A 399 -3.18 -20.73 -11.67
C PHE A 399 -4.11 -21.47 -10.69
N LYS A 400 -5.42 -21.24 -10.75
CA LYS A 400 -6.39 -21.73 -9.78
C LYS A 400 -6.39 -23.26 -9.62
N GLU A 401 -6.26 -24.00 -10.74
CA GLU A 401 -6.30 -25.46 -10.78
C GLU A 401 -4.89 -26.09 -10.70
N LEU A 402 -3.85 -25.29 -10.55
CA LEU A 402 -2.48 -25.78 -10.45
C LEU A 402 -2.17 -26.19 -9.01
N ASP A 403 -1.29 -27.19 -8.87
CA ASP A 403 -0.77 -27.66 -7.59
C ASP A 403 0.31 -26.68 -7.07
N LEU A 404 -0.09 -25.77 -6.18
CA LEU A 404 0.73 -24.71 -5.62
C LEU A 404 0.92 -24.92 -4.11
N ASP A 405 2.09 -24.57 -3.60
CA ASP A 405 2.37 -24.56 -2.17
C ASP A 405 1.70 -23.38 -1.46
N ALA A 406 1.52 -22.26 -2.18
CA ALA A 406 0.82 -21.07 -1.69
C ALA A 406 0.17 -20.29 -2.86
N ARG A 407 -0.93 -19.60 -2.59
CA ARG A 407 -1.64 -18.76 -3.57
C ARG A 407 -1.43 -17.30 -3.25
N TRP A 408 -0.61 -16.64 -4.04
CA TRP A 408 -0.36 -15.22 -3.96
C TRP A 408 -0.73 -14.54 -5.26
N CYS A 409 -0.89 -13.24 -5.24
CA CYS A 409 -1.00 -12.41 -6.43
C CYS A 409 -0.42 -11.02 -6.20
N TYR A 410 -0.25 -10.28 -7.29
CA TYR A 410 0.10 -8.86 -7.27
C TYR A 410 -0.67 -8.10 -8.35
N TYR A 411 -0.70 -6.79 -8.26
CA TYR A 411 -1.04 -5.90 -9.37
C TYR A 411 0.04 -4.83 -9.54
N CYS A 412 0.17 -4.29 -10.74
CA CYS A 412 1.06 -3.18 -11.05
C CYS A 412 0.60 -2.45 -12.33
N CYS A 413 1.46 -1.60 -12.87
CA CYS A 413 1.24 -0.77 -14.05
C CYS A 413 0.96 -1.53 -15.35
N ASN A 414 1.29 -2.82 -15.42
CA ASN A 414 1.31 -3.53 -16.69
C ASN A 414 -0.09 -3.94 -17.16
N TRP A 415 -0.71 -3.13 -18.04
CA TRP A 415 -1.91 -3.41 -18.85
C TRP A 415 -3.13 -4.00 -18.10
N ALA A 416 -3.18 -3.83 -16.77
CA ALA A 416 -4.23 -4.38 -15.91
C ALA A 416 -5.54 -3.62 -16.09
N LYS A 417 -6.24 -3.87 -17.23
CA LYS A 417 -7.57 -3.33 -17.48
C LYS A 417 -8.61 -4.13 -16.75
N ASP A 418 -9.63 -3.42 -16.26
CA ASP A 418 -10.86 -4.02 -15.75
C ASP A 418 -10.64 -4.96 -14.55
N VAL A 419 -9.45 -4.97 -13.93
CA VAL A 419 -9.07 -5.73 -12.73
C VAL A 419 -8.87 -4.79 -11.53
N PRO A 420 -8.78 -5.30 -10.29
CA PRO A 420 -8.42 -4.49 -9.13
C PRO A 420 -7.09 -3.78 -9.36
N ASN A 421 -7.05 -2.49 -9.10
CA ASN A 421 -5.83 -1.69 -9.08
C ASN A 421 -6.09 -0.34 -8.38
N ARG A 422 -5.03 0.49 -8.20
CA ARG A 422 -5.06 1.69 -7.36
C ARG A 422 -4.74 3.00 -8.08
N PHE A 423 -4.82 3.02 -9.41
CA PHE A 423 -4.43 4.20 -10.20
C PHE A 423 -5.33 5.42 -9.95
N PHE A 424 -4.77 6.61 -10.11
CA PHE A 424 -5.51 7.85 -9.85
C PHE A 424 -6.75 8.02 -10.70
N GLY A 425 -6.71 7.56 -11.94
CA GLY A 425 -7.83 7.60 -12.87
C GLY A 425 -8.91 6.56 -12.63
N MET A 426 -8.73 5.65 -11.66
CA MET A 426 -9.70 4.60 -11.33
C MET A 426 -10.58 5.00 -10.14
N PRO A 427 -11.82 4.47 -10.05
CA PRO A 427 -12.63 4.55 -8.84
C PRO A 427 -11.94 3.87 -7.65
N SER A 428 -12.05 4.43 -6.45
CA SER A 428 -11.47 3.83 -5.23
C SER A 428 -12.03 2.44 -4.93
N SER A 429 -13.25 2.13 -5.35
CA SER A 429 -13.84 0.79 -5.25
C SER A 429 -13.01 -0.30 -5.95
N ARG A 430 -12.29 0.04 -7.04
CA ARG A 430 -11.38 -0.88 -7.76
C ARG A 430 -10.17 -1.29 -6.92
N ASN A 431 -9.75 -0.46 -5.99
CA ASN A 431 -8.69 -0.78 -5.02
C ASN A 431 -9.26 -1.55 -3.82
N ARG A 432 -10.37 -1.08 -3.22
CA ARG A 432 -10.95 -1.70 -2.03
C ARG A 432 -11.51 -3.10 -2.26
N VAL A 433 -12.07 -3.38 -3.43
CA VAL A 433 -12.61 -4.71 -3.76
C VAL A 433 -11.56 -5.83 -3.66
N LEU A 434 -10.27 -5.48 -3.74
CA LEU A 434 -9.16 -6.43 -3.61
C LEU A 434 -9.31 -7.32 -2.37
N GLY A 435 -9.67 -6.77 -1.20
CA GLY A 435 -9.80 -7.55 0.03
C GLY A 435 -10.84 -8.66 -0.06
N VAL A 436 -12.01 -8.34 -0.62
CA VAL A 436 -13.08 -9.31 -0.87
C VAL A 436 -12.65 -10.37 -1.89
N LEU A 437 -11.96 -9.97 -2.95
CA LEU A 437 -11.50 -10.90 -4.00
C LEU A 437 -10.37 -11.80 -3.50
N LEU A 438 -9.42 -11.30 -2.74
CA LEU A 438 -8.38 -12.10 -2.10
C LEU A 438 -8.99 -13.20 -1.23
N TYR A 439 -10.01 -12.85 -0.41
CA TYR A 439 -10.72 -13.84 0.39
C TYR A 439 -11.48 -14.84 -0.49
N ALA A 440 -12.29 -14.38 -1.44
CA ALA A 440 -13.09 -15.26 -2.31
C ALA A 440 -12.25 -16.23 -3.12
N CYS A 441 -11.10 -15.77 -3.62
CA CYS A 441 -10.16 -16.55 -4.42
C CYS A 441 -9.21 -17.42 -3.57
N GLY A 442 -9.24 -17.32 -2.24
CA GLY A 442 -8.39 -18.10 -1.33
C GLY A 442 -6.92 -17.71 -1.40
N ALA A 443 -6.64 -16.42 -1.62
CA ALA A 443 -5.28 -15.91 -1.61
C ALA A 443 -4.71 -15.86 -0.19
N GLU A 444 -3.44 -16.25 -0.05
CA GLU A 444 -2.66 -16.27 1.21
C GLU A 444 -1.65 -15.13 1.27
N GLY A 445 -1.38 -14.51 0.12
CA GLY A 445 -0.47 -13.38 0.02
C GLY A 445 -0.85 -12.42 -1.11
N PHE A 446 -0.48 -11.16 -0.89
CA PHE A 446 -0.58 -10.09 -1.85
C PHE A 446 0.70 -9.26 -1.85
N LEU A 447 1.22 -8.99 -3.03
CA LEU A 447 2.42 -8.20 -3.22
C LEU A 447 2.13 -6.96 -4.05
N HIS A 448 2.78 -5.85 -3.70
CA HIS A 448 2.91 -4.68 -4.55
C HIS A 448 4.35 -4.16 -4.52
N TRP A 449 4.86 -3.76 -5.67
CA TRP A 449 6.26 -3.35 -5.82
C TRP A 449 6.57 -1.95 -5.25
N GLY A 450 5.60 -1.04 -5.15
CA GLY A 450 5.81 0.36 -4.81
C GLY A 450 5.13 0.79 -3.51
N HIS A 451 5.85 0.79 -2.37
CA HIS A 451 5.41 1.48 -1.16
C HIS A 451 5.83 2.96 -1.18
N ASN A 452 7.07 3.22 -1.54
CA ASN A 452 7.68 4.55 -1.58
C ASN A 452 8.76 4.66 -2.67
N PHE A 453 8.46 4.17 -3.89
CA PHE A 453 9.36 4.33 -5.01
C PHE A 453 9.28 5.76 -5.57
N TRP A 454 10.23 6.60 -5.19
CA TRP A 454 10.30 8.01 -5.56
C TRP A 454 11.35 8.30 -6.62
N PHE A 455 11.81 7.28 -7.32
CA PHE A 455 12.77 7.37 -8.40
C PHE A 455 12.12 7.18 -9.77
N SER A 456 12.93 7.27 -10.80
CA SER A 456 12.70 6.65 -12.11
C SER A 456 13.64 5.47 -12.29
N GLN A 457 13.57 4.80 -13.43
CA GLN A 457 14.55 3.78 -13.82
C GLN A 457 16.00 4.32 -13.95
N PHE A 458 16.18 5.64 -13.90
CA PHE A 458 17.46 6.35 -14.01
C PHE A 458 17.83 7.08 -12.71
N SER A 459 17.64 6.44 -11.57
CA SER A 459 17.62 7.03 -10.23
C SER A 459 18.86 7.84 -9.82
N LEU A 460 20.06 7.55 -10.37
CA LEU A 460 21.27 8.33 -10.07
C LEU A 460 21.40 9.60 -10.93
N ASP A 461 20.81 9.61 -12.12
CA ASP A 461 20.93 10.71 -13.08
C ASP A 461 19.66 11.56 -13.17
N GLN A 462 18.54 11.07 -12.67
CA GLN A 462 17.27 11.76 -12.67
C GLN A 462 16.69 11.81 -11.25
N GLU A 463 16.77 12.97 -10.60
CA GLU A 463 16.07 13.21 -9.34
C GLU A 463 14.62 13.58 -9.62
N LEU A 464 13.71 12.90 -8.91
CA LEU A 464 12.28 13.17 -8.97
C LEU A 464 11.77 13.68 -7.63
N ASN A 465 10.79 14.59 -7.71
CA ASN A 465 10.02 15.00 -6.55
C ASN A 465 8.62 14.33 -6.65
N PRO A 466 8.27 13.37 -5.77
CA PRO A 466 7.00 12.65 -5.85
C PRO A 466 5.76 13.55 -5.67
N TRP A 467 5.93 14.74 -5.13
CA TRP A 467 4.87 15.77 -5.08
C TRP A 467 4.58 16.42 -6.45
N GLN A 468 5.47 16.25 -7.42
CA GLN A 468 5.38 16.85 -8.76
C GLN A 468 5.35 15.79 -9.87
N SER A 469 5.95 14.62 -9.64
CA SER A 469 5.98 13.49 -10.56
C SER A 469 5.41 12.27 -9.88
N THR A 470 4.16 11.96 -10.18
CA THR A 470 3.42 10.82 -9.60
C THR A 470 3.51 9.56 -10.45
N THR A 471 4.28 9.59 -11.54
CA THR A 471 4.38 8.55 -12.57
C THR A 471 5.81 8.03 -12.75
N ALA A 472 6.68 8.24 -11.76
CA ALA A 472 8.09 7.84 -11.80
C ALA A 472 8.81 8.24 -13.11
N GLY A 473 8.58 9.47 -13.56
CA GLY A 473 9.17 10.00 -14.80
C GLY A 473 8.56 9.44 -16.09
N TYR A 474 7.24 9.29 -16.13
CA TYR A 474 6.44 8.69 -17.22
C TYR A 474 6.60 7.18 -17.41
N GLY A 475 7.17 6.49 -16.43
CA GLY A 475 7.34 5.04 -16.50
C GLY A 475 6.07 4.26 -16.14
N PHE A 476 5.21 4.82 -15.27
CA PHE A 476 4.09 4.12 -14.66
C PHE A 476 2.84 5.00 -14.60
N PHE A 477 1.70 4.40 -14.26
CA PHE A 477 0.49 5.17 -13.98
C PHE A 477 0.55 5.83 -12.59
N GLY A 478 -0.09 6.99 -12.44
CA GLY A 478 -0.17 7.68 -11.15
C GLY A 478 -0.88 6.84 -10.09
N GLY A 479 -0.28 6.72 -8.91
CA GLY A 479 -0.74 5.87 -7.82
C GLY A 479 -0.10 4.48 -7.79
N ASP A 480 0.66 4.10 -8.83
CA ASP A 480 1.32 2.79 -8.86
C ASP A 480 2.62 2.77 -8.04
N SER A 481 3.51 3.71 -8.25
CA SER A 481 4.88 3.66 -7.72
C SER A 481 5.01 3.90 -6.21
N PHE A 482 4.01 4.47 -5.56
CA PHE A 482 4.06 4.68 -4.11
C PHE A 482 2.68 4.80 -3.45
N HIS A 483 2.60 4.39 -2.19
CA HIS A 483 1.47 4.59 -1.28
C HIS A 483 1.57 5.93 -0.53
N VAL A 484 2.79 6.34 -0.20
CA VAL A 484 3.04 7.48 0.69
C VAL A 484 3.94 8.52 0.05
N TYR A 485 3.65 9.77 0.36
CA TYR A 485 4.50 10.90 0.01
C TYR A 485 5.48 11.18 1.15
N PRO A 486 6.69 11.70 0.87
CA PRO A 486 7.61 12.06 1.93
C PRO A 486 7.19 13.37 2.63
N GLY A 487 6.97 13.31 3.93
CA GLY A 487 6.71 14.50 4.74
C GLY A 487 8.00 15.24 5.08
N ASN A 488 7.89 16.55 5.28
CA ASN A 488 9.06 17.39 5.60
C ASN A 488 9.63 17.15 6.99
N ASP A 489 8.84 16.56 7.88
CA ASP A 489 9.21 16.25 9.27
C ASP A 489 9.77 14.83 9.47
N GLY A 490 9.96 14.08 8.39
CA GLY A 490 10.42 12.69 8.41
C GLY A 490 9.32 11.64 8.53
N ARG A 491 8.05 12.06 8.58
CA ARG A 491 6.90 11.14 8.63
C ARG A 491 6.31 10.92 7.24
N PRO A 492 5.72 9.75 6.97
CA PRO A 492 4.96 9.56 5.75
C PRO A 492 3.73 10.48 5.72
N VAL A 493 3.36 10.91 4.53
CA VAL A 493 2.06 11.54 4.26
C VAL A 493 1.25 10.53 3.44
N ASP A 494 0.18 10.02 4.04
CA ASP A 494 -0.66 9.00 3.45
C ASP A 494 -1.38 9.53 2.20
N SER A 495 -1.93 8.60 1.45
CA SER A 495 -2.75 8.88 0.28
C SER A 495 -4.14 8.25 0.41
N ILE A 496 -5.11 8.74 -0.37
CA ILE A 496 -6.43 8.12 -0.46
C ILE A 496 -6.30 6.65 -0.88
N HIS A 497 -5.51 6.37 -1.91
CA HIS A 497 -5.39 4.99 -2.39
C HIS A 497 -4.73 4.06 -1.37
N TYR A 498 -3.91 4.57 -0.47
CA TYR A 498 -3.32 3.79 0.63
C TYR A 498 -4.33 3.49 1.75
N GLU A 499 -5.11 4.50 2.18
CA GLU A 499 -6.18 4.29 3.14
C GLU A 499 -7.23 3.29 2.61
N VAL A 500 -7.60 3.42 1.35
CA VAL A 500 -8.53 2.49 0.69
C VAL A 500 -7.96 1.07 0.59
N PHE A 501 -6.66 0.92 0.36
CA PHE A 501 -5.97 -0.38 0.45
C PHE A 501 -6.04 -0.95 1.87
N SER A 502 -5.81 -0.12 2.88
CA SER A 502 -5.95 -0.54 4.29
C SER A 502 -7.35 -1.06 4.60
N GLU A 503 -8.39 -0.41 4.06
CA GLU A 503 -9.78 -0.87 4.19
C GLU A 503 -10.00 -2.21 3.49
N ALA A 504 -9.40 -2.43 2.32
CA ALA A 504 -9.43 -3.75 1.66
C ALA A 504 -8.85 -4.84 2.58
N MET A 505 -7.73 -4.56 3.25
CA MET A 505 -7.13 -5.49 4.22
C MET A 505 -8.02 -5.71 5.46
N GLN A 506 -8.81 -4.72 5.85
CA GLN A 506 -9.81 -4.87 6.92
C GLN A 506 -11.01 -5.69 6.46
N ASP A 507 -11.51 -5.49 5.24
CA ASP A 507 -12.61 -6.28 4.66
C ASP A 507 -12.22 -7.77 4.54
N TYR A 508 -10.98 -8.08 4.14
CA TYR A 508 -10.45 -9.45 4.14
C TYR A 508 -10.52 -10.09 5.55
N ARG A 509 -10.05 -9.37 6.56
CA ARG A 509 -10.07 -9.83 7.96
C ARG A 509 -11.49 -9.97 8.53
N ALA A 510 -12.42 -9.09 8.13
CA ALA A 510 -13.83 -9.21 8.51
C ALA A 510 -14.48 -10.48 7.91
N CYS A 511 -14.14 -10.83 6.66
CA CYS A 511 -14.52 -12.11 6.07
C CYS A 511 -13.98 -13.31 6.87
N GLN A 512 -12.72 -13.25 7.30
CA GLN A 512 -12.12 -14.30 8.14
C GLN A 512 -12.79 -14.41 9.52
N LEU A 513 -13.18 -13.28 10.12
CA LEU A 513 -13.92 -13.29 11.38
C LEU A 513 -15.28 -13.97 11.20
N LEU A 514 -16.02 -13.64 10.14
CA LEU A 514 -17.28 -14.30 9.84
C LEU A 514 -17.10 -15.78 9.53
N GLU A 515 -16.05 -16.17 8.82
CA GLU A 515 -15.70 -17.56 8.58
C GLU A 515 -15.48 -18.33 9.90
N ALA A 516 -14.78 -17.74 10.85
CA ALA A 516 -14.55 -18.34 12.17
C ALA A 516 -15.86 -18.52 12.96
N LEU A 517 -16.84 -17.65 12.77
CA LEU A 517 -18.15 -17.70 13.46
C LEU A 517 -19.16 -18.61 12.76
N ALA A 518 -19.13 -18.72 11.44
CA ALA A 518 -20.22 -19.31 10.65
C ALA A 518 -19.77 -20.28 9.54
N GLY A 519 -18.48 -20.46 9.35
CA GLY A 519 -17.90 -21.24 8.25
C GLY A 519 -17.78 -20.44 6.94
N ARG A 520 -16.89 -20.93 6.06
CA ARG A 520 -16.59 -20.29 4.77
C ARG A 520 -17.82 -20.17 3.86
N ASP A 521 -18.69 -21.17 3.85
CA ASP A 521 -19.87 -21.18 2.97
C ASP A 521 -20.78 -19.99 3.28
N ALA A 522 -20.97 -19.64 4.56
CA ALA A 522 -21.80 -18.50 4.96
C ALA A 522 -21.22 -17.15 4.47
N VAL A 523 -19.89 -17.02 4.41
CA VAL A 523 -19.23 -15.86 3.83
C VAL A 523 -19.44 -15.83 2.32
N MET A 524 -19.20 -16.97 1.67
CA MET A 524 -19.35 -17.09 0.20
C MET A 524 -20.78 -16.85 -0.28
N GLU A 525 -21.79 -17.28 0.49
CA GLU A 525 -23.20 -16.96 0.21
C GLU A 525 -23.43 -15.44 0.15
N ILE A 526 -22.87 -14.67 1.12
CA ILE A 526 -22.98 -13.20 1.12
C ILE A 526 -22.24 -12.59 -0.07
N LEU A 527 -21.05 -13.07 -0.36
CA LEU A 527 -20.20 -12.53 -1.43
C LEU A 527 -20.78 -12.82 -2.82
N GLN A 528 -21.45 -13.96 -3.00
CA GLN A 528 -22.01 -14.43 -4.26
C GLN A 528 -23.48 -14.05 -4.47
N GLU A 529 -24.15 -13.45 -3.47
CA GLU A 529 -25.56 -13.13 -3.53
C GLU A 529 -25.89 -12.19 -4.70
N GLY A 530 -26.79 -12.63 -5.58
CA GLY A 530 -27.21 -11.89 -6.76
C GLY A 530 -26.24 -11.93 -7.95
N LEU A 531 -25.14 -12.67 -7.85
CA LEU A 531 -24.19 -12.82 -8.94
C LEU A 531 -24.53 -14.07 -9.77
N GLU A 532 -24.52 -13.91 -11.10
CA GLU A 532 -24.72 -15.03 -12.04
C GLU A 532 -23.47 -15.93 -12.19
N ARG A 533 -22.31 -15.39 -11.91
CA ARG A 533 -21.01 -16.05 -12.04
C ARG A 533 -20.18 -15.93 -10.75
N PRO A 534 -19.32 -16.91 -10.44
CA PRO A 534 -18.41 -16.81 -9.30
C PRO A 534 -17.47 -15.62 -9.40
N LEU A 535 -17.19 -14.97 -8.26
CA LEU A 535 -16.20 -13.91 -8.18
C LEU A 535 -14.82 -14.40 -8.62
N LYS A 536 -14.14 -13.59 -9.43
CA LYS A 536 -12.78 -13.78 -9.91
C LYS A 536 -12.05 -12.44 -9.88
N MET A 537 -10.72 -12.47 -9.96
CA MET A 537 -9.92 -11.25 -10.10
C MET A 537 -10.28 -10.45 -11.36
N THR A 538 -10.74 -11.14 -12.42
CA THR A 538 -11.11 -10.57 -13.72
C THR A 538 -12.63 -10.43 -13.94
N ASP A 539 -13.47 -10.88 -12.99
CA ASP A 539 -14.94 -10.87 -13.15
C ASP A 539 -15.60 -10.61 -11.78
N TYR A 540 -15.95 -9.37 -11.53
CA TYR A 540 -16.58 -8.89 -10.31
C TYR A 540 -17.41 -7.62 -10.59
N PRO A 541 -18.39 -7.26 -9.75
CA PRO A 541 -19.11 -6.00 -9.88
C PRO A 541 -18.20 -4.79 -9.61
N HIS A 542 -18.22 -3.79 -10.51
CA HIS A 542 -17.37 -2.60 -10.41
C HIS A 542 -18.00 -1.45 -9.61
N GLU A 543 -19.30 -1.55 -9.31
CA GLU A 543 -20.06 -0.52 -8.63
C GLU A 543 -19.69 -0.43 -7.14
N ALA A 544 -19.33 0.77 -6.67
CA ALA A 544 -19.03 1.02 -5.26
C ALA A 544 -20.20 0.63 -4.33
N GLU A 545 -21.44 0.76 -4.81
CA GLU A 545 -22.63 0.40 -4.04
C GLU A 545 -22.71 -1.11 -3.74
N TRP A 546 -22.34 -1.97 -4.69
CA TRP A 546 -22.26 -3.42 -4.47
C TRP A 546 -21.25 -3.74 -3.37
N LEU A 547 -20.05 -3.18 -3.43
CA LEU A 547 -19.00 -3.41 -2.43
C LEU A 547 -19.46 -2.96 -1.03
N SER A 548 -20.06 -1.77 -0.92
CA SER A 548 -20.58 -1.26 0.34
C SER A 548 -21.72 -2.13 0.92
N GLN A 549 -22.57 -2.71 0.05
CA GLN A 549 -23.62 -3.63 0.47
C GLN A 549 -23.05 -4.96 0.98
N VAL A 550 -22.07 -5.51 0.27
CA VAL A 550 -21.43 -6.78 0.64
C VAL A 550 -20.69 -6.65 1.97
N THR A 551 -19.85 -5.63 2.14
CA THR A 551 -19.11 -5.39 3.38
C THR A 551 -20.07 -5.11 4.56
N GLY A 552 -21.13 -4.34 4.31
CA GLY A 552 -22.19 -4.11 5.31
C GLY A 552 -22.88 -5.40 5.74
N ARG A 553 -23.21 -6.31 4.82
CA ARG A 553 -23.83 -7.61 5.13
C ARG A 553 -22.89 -8.54 5.90
N ILE A 554 -21.58 -8.50 5.62
CA ILE A 554 -20.57 -9.22 6.42
C ILE A 554 -20.63 -8.74 7.88
N LEU A 555 -20.57 -7.43 8.11
CA LEU A 555 -20.65 -6.85 9.47
C LEU A 555 -22.00 -7.15 10.16
N ASP A 556 -23.13 -7.06 9.44
CA ASP A 556 -24.45 -7.44 9.96
C ASP A 556 -24.53 -8.92 10.33
N SER A 557 -23.86 -9.77 9.57
CA SER A 557 -23.83 -11.22 9.80
C SER A 557 -22.96 -11.57 11.01
N ILE A 558 -21.86 -10.83 11.24
CA ILE A 558 -21.05 -10.95 12.46
C ILE A 558 -21.88 -10.53 13.68
N ASP A 559 -22.46 -9.32 13.64
CA ASP A 559 -23.25 -8.73 14.73
C ASP A 559 -24.42 -9.64 15.19
N LYS A 560 -25.11 -10.29 14.24
CA LYS A 560 -26.21 -11.22 14.54
C LYS A 560 -25.80 -12.53 15.22
N ARG A 561 -24.52 -12.87 15.22
CA ARG A 561 -23.98 -14.13 15.76
C ARG A 561 -23.28 -13.98 17.10
N LEU A 562 -23.18 -12.77 17.58
CA LEU A 562 -22.68 -12.41 18.91
C LEU A 562 -23.80 -12.18 19.90
#